data_7af6035c1b7a7cf6a770864fa090ec11
#
_entry.id   7af6035c1b7a7cf6a770864fa090ec11
#
_cell.length_a   1.000
_cell.length_b   1.000
_cell.length_c   1.000
_cell.angle_alpha   90.00
_cell.angle_beta   90.00
_cell.angle_gamma   90.00
#
_symmetry.space_group_name_H-M   'P 1'
#
loop_
_entity.id
_entity.type
_entity.pdbx_description
1 polymer ?
#
loop_
_entity_poly.entity_id
_entity_poly.type
_entity_poly.pdbx_seq_one_letter_code
_entity_poly.pdbx_strand_id
1 'polypeptide(L)'
;DNPMAQPQAWHRVEAATDDVEWYLEFYCRPEDYFSKKYQTNPVHSEVLEAMQTVKPGRALDLGCGQGRNSLFLAQQGFDVTAVDQNELSLEILQSIVEQEDLDMPVGLYDINSASISQVYDFIVSTVVLMFLQANRIPAIIQNMQEQTSVGGYNLIVCAMDTEDYPCSVNFPFTFKEGELADYYKEWEL
;
A
#
# COMPACT_ATOMS: atom_id res chain seq x y z
N ASP A 1 16.07 27.06 13.39
CA ASP A 1 15.84 25.81 12.66
C ASP A 1 15.48 24.70 13.64
N ASN A 2 14.22 24.32 13.66
CA ASN A 2 13.78 23.15 14.40
C ASN A 2 13.32 22.06 13.41
N PRO A 3 14.18 21.12 13.01
CA PRO A 3 13.86 20.06 12.06
C PRO A 3 12.80 19.08 12.58
N MET A 4 12.42 19.20 13.84
CA MET A 4 11.39 18.38 14.49
C MET A 4 10.02 19.08 14.57
N ALA A 5 9.88 20.25 13.95
CA ALA A 5 8.60 20.96 13.95
C ALA A 5 7.52 20.13 13.23
N GLN A 6 6.44 19.83 13.94
CA GLN A 6 5.33 19.10 13.35
C GLN A 6 4.65 19.92 12.25
N PRO A 7 4.25 19.32 11.10
CA PRO A 7 3.69 20.04 9.96
C PRO A 7 2.42 20.87 10.25
N GLN A 8 1.75 20.62 11.37
CA GLN A 8 0.53 21.32 11.79
C GLN A 8 0.76 22.34 12.91
N ALA A 9 1.99 22.48 13.41
CA ALA A 9 2.30 23.48 14.42
C ALA A 9 2.46 24.86 13.78
N TRP A 10 1.89 25.89 14.40
CA TRP A 10 2.13 27.29 14.00
C TRP A 10 3.53 27.69 14.37
N HIS A 11 4.28 28.16 13.37
CA HIS A 11 5.63 28.68 13.56
C HIS A 11 5.62 30.18 13.29
N ARG A 12 6.22 30.94 14.21
CA ARG A 12 6.49 32.35 14.03
C ARG A 12 7.98 32.52 13.83
N VAL A 13 8.34 33.21 12.77
CA VAL A 13 9.71 33.60 12.47
C VAL A 13 9.75 35.12 12.38
N GLU A 14 10.67 35.74 13.07
CA GLU A 14 10.85 37.19 13.06
C GLU A 14 12.28 37.54 12.60
N ALA A 15 12.39 38.49 11.66
CA ALA A 15 13.67 39.01 11.26
C ALA A 15 14.23 39.91 12.38
N ALA A 16 15.49 39.72 12.71
CA ALA A 16 16.19 40.58 13.66
C ALA A 16 16.80 41.85 13.01
N THR A 17 16.92 41.83 11.68
CA THR A 17 17.47 42.91 10.86
C THR A 17 16.73 43.04 9.54
N ASP A 18 16.82 44.17 8.85
CA ASP A 18 16.10 44.46 7.60
C ASP A 18 16.75 43.83 6.36
N ASP A 19 17.91 43.21 6.50
CA ASP A 19 18.69 42.56 5.43
C ASP A 19 18.61 41.03 5.42
N VAL A 20 17.56 40.49 6.00
CA VAL A 20 17.32 39.02 6.08
C VAL A 20 16.51 38.54 4.90
N GLU A 21 17.06 37.61 4.15
CA GLU A 21 16.29 36.78 3.17
C GLU A 21 15.66 35.58 3.86
N TRP A 22 14.37 35.38 3.60
CA TRP A 22 13.61 34.29 4.18
C TRP A 22 13.44 33.16 3.19
N TYR A 23 13.85 31.94 3.59
CA TYR A 23 13.53 30.72 2.90
C TYR A 23 12.60 29.90 3.79
N LEU A 24 11.37 29.68 3.32
CA LEU A 24 10.40 28.86 4.02
C LEU A 24 10.27 27.52 3.31
N GLU A 25 10.80 26.47 3.92
CA GLU A 25 10.61 25.09 3.46
C GLU A 25 9.53 24.41 4.30
N PHE A 26 8.49 23.92 3.63
CA PHE A 26 7.49 23.07 4.26
C PHE A 26 7.86 21.61 4.07
N TYR A 27 8.28 20.97 5.13
CA TYR A 27 8.53 19.54 5.12
C TYR A 27 7.20 18.79 5.33
N CYS A 28 6.83 18.00 4.33
CA CYS A 28 5.81 16.97 4.45
C CYS A 28 6.53 15.65 4.69
N ARG A 29 6.03 14.82 5.62
CA ARG A 29 6.56 13.46 5.73
C ARG A 29 6.37 12.74 4.38
N PRO A 30 7.33 11.92 3.93
CA PRO A 30 7.24 11.24 2.62
C PRO A 30 5.91 10.50 2.44
N GLU A 31 5.46 9.81 3.48
CA GLU A 31 4.20 9.05 3.48
C GLU A 31 2.95 9.92 3.32
N ASP A 32 3.01 11.21 3.61
CA ASP A 32 1.89 12.14 3.52
C ASP A 32 1.81 12.89 2.18
N TYR A 33 2.85 12.80 1.33
CA TYR A 33 2.96 13.61 0.12
C TYR A 33 1.75 13.45 -0.81
N PHE A 34 1.46 12.21 -1.22
CA PHE A 34 0.37 11.94 -2.16
C PHE A 34 -1.01 12.19 -1.54
N SER A 35 -1.21 11.82 -0.28
CA SER A 35 -2.49 12.04 0.40
C SER A 35 -2.82 13.53 0.54
N LYS A 36 -1.82 14.36 0.80
CA LYS A 36 -2.01 15.83 0.88
C LYS A 36 -2.16 16.47 -0.49
N LYS A 37 -1.39 16.06 -1.49
CA LYS A 37 -1.40 16.67 -2.81
C LYS A 37 -2.63 16.26 -3.63
N TYR A 38 -3.01 14.99 -3.59
CA TYR A 38 -4.05 14.41 -4.43
C TYR A 38 -5.31 13.99 -3.68
N GLN A 39 -5.35 14.22 -2.37
CA GLN A 39 -6.46 13.83 -1.48
C GLN A 39 -6.77 12.32 -1.52
N THR A 40 -5.74 11.51 -1.75
CA THR A 40 -5.84 10.06 -1.61
C THR A 40 -5.94 9.67 -0.13
N ASN A 41 -6.35 8.45 0.14
CA ASN A 41 -6.23 7.92 1.50
C ASN A 41 -4.76 7.89 1.94
N PRO A 42 -4.47 8.01 3.24
CA PRO A 42 -3.13 7.81 3.78
C PRO A 42 -2.61 6.39 3.49
N VAL A 43 -1.30 6.25 3.39
CA VAL A 43 -0.63 4.93 3.31
C VAL A 43 -1.07 4.05 4.47
N HIS A 44 -1.29 2.77 4.21
CA HIS A 44 -1.69 1.82 5.25
C HIS A 44 -0.56 1.65 6.28
N SER A 45 -0.91 1.63 7.58
CA SER A 45 0.06 1.52 8.69
C SER A 45 0.99 0.32 8.54
N GLU A 46 0.44 -0.84 8.15
CA GLU A 46 1.20 -2.07 7.97
C GLU A 46 2.21 -1.97 6.80
N VAL A 47 1.90 -1.18 5.76
CA VAL A 47 2.86 -0.91 4.68
C VAL A 47 4.01 -0.04 5.18
N LEU A 48 3.72 0.96 6.03
CA LEU A 48 4.77 1.77 6.66
C LEU A 48 5.67 0.92 7.56
N GLU A 49 5.08 0.03 8.35
CA GLU A 49 5.84 -0.89 9.23
C GLU A 49 6.71 -1.85 8.42
N ALA A 50 6.20 -2.39 7.31
CA ALA A 50 6.95 -3.28 6.42
C ALA A 50 8.24 -2.66 5.89
N MET A 51 8.33 -1.33 5.77
CA MET A 51 9.55 -0.64 5.29
C MET A 51 10.74 -0.78 6.24
N GLN A 52 10.53 -1.22 7.48
CA GLN A 52 11.62 -1.53 8.41
C GLN A 52 12.38 -2.82 8.01
N THR A 53 11.69 -3.72 7.32
CA THR A 53 12.21 -5.06 6.97
C THR A 53 12.39 -5.24 5.47
N VAL A 54 11.38 -4.87 4.68
CA VAL A 54 11.37 -5.12 3.23
C VAL A 54 12.23 -4.08 2.51
N LYS A 55 13.12 -4.54 1.65
CA LYS A 55 13.99 -3.68 0.84
C LYS A 55 13.38 -3.44 -0.54
N PRO A 56 13.69 -2.30 -1.19
CA PRO A 56 13.26 -2.04 -2.55
C PRO A 56 13.59 -3.18 -3.51
N GLY A 57 12.62 -3.54 -4.32
CA GLY A 57 12.64 -4.59 -5.33
C GLY A 57 11.38 -4.47 -6.17
N ARG A 58 11.00 -5.53 -6.87
CA ARG A 58 9.75 -5.57 -7.63
C ARG A 58 8.57 -5.77 -6.69
N ALA A 59 7.61 -4.84 -6.72
CA ALA A 59 6.42 -4.90 -5.88
C ALA A 59 5.12 -4.98 -6.70
N LEU A 60 4.16 -5.75 -6.22
CA LEU A 60 2.79 -5.79 -6.72
C LEU A 60 1.84 -5.26 -5.65
N ASP A 61 1.08 -4.22 -5.97
CA ASP A 61 -0.05 -3.77 -5.15
C ASP A 61 -1.33 -4.38 -5.72
N LEU A 62 -1.79 -5.45 -5.07
CA LEU A 62 -2.91 -6.28 -5.49
C LEU A 62 -4.21 -5.76 -4.89
N GLY A 63 -5.00 -5.06 -5.69
CA GLY A 63 -6.17 -4.29 -5.24
C GLY A 63 -5.77 -2.89 -4.80
N CYS A 64 -5.04 -2.18 -5.66
CA CYS A 64 -4.39 -0.91 -5.34
C CYS A 64 -5.36 0.26 -5.10
N GLY A 65 -6.62 0.16 -5.56
CA GLY A 65 -7.55 1.29 -5.54
C GLY A 65 -6.95 2.51 -6.22
N GLN A 66 -6.98 3.66 -5.54
CA GLN A 66 -6.39 4.90 -6.02
C GLN A 66 -4.88 5.02 -5.74
N GLY A 67 -4.22 3.93 -5.35
CA GLY A 67 -2.76 3.83 -5.28
C GLY A 67 -2.09 4.36 -4.03
N ARG A 68 -2.80 4.47 -2.89
CA ARG A 68 -2.20 4.98 -1.65
C ARG A 68 -0.90 4.28 -1.26
N ASN A 69 -0.84 2.96 -1.43
CA ASN A 69 0.35 2.18 -1.13
C ASN A 69 1.29 2.13 -2.33
N SER A 70 0.78 1.96 -3.55
CA SER A 70 1.57 1.91 -4.79
C SER A 70 2.45 3.14 -4.96
N LEU A 71 1.86 4.33 -4.81
CA LEU A 71 2.55 5.61 -4.94
C LEU A 71 3.65 5.78 -3.88
N PHE A 72 3.36 5.38 -2.64
CA PHE A 72 4.34 5.41 -1.57
C PHE A 72 5.49 4.44 -1.82
N LEU A 73 5.20 3.19 -2.21
CA LEU A 73 6.23 2.20 -2.53
C LEU A 73 7.13 2.67 -3.69
N ALA A 74 6.55 3.27 -4.74
CA ALA A 74 7.33 3.86 -5.82
C ALA A 74 8.26 4.98 -5.29
N GLN A 75 7.78 5.83 -4.40
CA GLN A 75 8.59 6.87 -3.75
C GLN A 75 9.72 6.27 -2.90
N GLN A 76 9.51 5.08 -2.30
CA GLN A 76 10.53 4.35 -1.55
C GLN A 76 11.53 3.58 -2.45
N GLY A 77 11.39 3.68 -3.77
CA GLY A 77 12.32 3.09 -4.74
C GLY A 77 11.98 1.67 -5.19
N PHE A 78 10.76 1.19 -4.93
CA PHE A 78 10.28 -0.07 -5.48
C PHE A 78 9.91 0.09 -6.96
N ASP A 79 10.13 -0.97 -7.75
CA ASP A 79 9.57 -1.15 -9.09
C ASP A 79 8.15 -1.71 -8.93
N VAL A 80 7.16 -0.81 -8.94
CA VAL A 80 5.78 -1.13 -8.56
C VAL A 80 4.91 -1.39 -9.77
N THR A 81 4.17 -2.49 -9.73
CA THR A 81 3.00 -2.74 -10.58
C THR A 81 1.75 -2.61 -9.72
N ALA A 82 0.81 -1.77 -10.14
CA ALA A 82 -0.45 -1.53 -9.43
C ALA A 82 -1.64 -2.10 -10.21
N VAL A 83 -2.45 -2.95 -9.58
CA VAL A 83 -3.60 -3.56 -10.24
C VAL A 83 -4.86 -3.52 -9.39
N ASP A 84 -6.00 -3.28 -10.05
CA ASP A 84 -7.34 -3.29 -9.44
C ASP A 84 -8.38 -3.69 -10.49
N GLN A 85 -9.59 -4.04 -10.04
CA GLN A 85 -10.74 -4.25 -10.93
C GLN A 85 -11.60 -2.99 -11.12
N ASN A 86 -11.36 -1.93 -10.36
CA ASN A 86 -12.13 -0.69 -10.42
C ASN A 86 -11.49 0.30 -11.41
N GLU A 87 -12.04 0.39 -12.61
CA GLU A 87 -11.54 1.25 -13.69
C GLU A 87 -11.44 2.73 -13.28
N LEU A 88 -12.44 3.25 -12.54
CA LEU A 88 -12.42 4.65 -12.10
C LEU A 88 -11.26 4.92 -11.11
N SER A 89 -10.98 3.99 -10.22
CA SER A 89 -9.83 4.11 -9.32
C SER A 89 -8.51 4.07 -10.08
N LEU A 90 -8.41 3.22 -11.10
CA LEU A 90 -7.22 3.12 -11.96
C LEU A 90 -7.03 4.38 -12.81
N GLU A 91 -8.09 4.99 -13.33
CA GLU A 91 -8.02 6.26 -14.07
C GLU A 91 -7.45 7.38 -13.19
N ILE A 92 -7.90 7.47 -11.93
CA ILE A 92 -7.37 8.43 -10.95
C ILE A 92 -5.88 8.17 -10.69
N LEU A 93 -5.52 6.92 -10.43
CA LEU A 93 -4.13 6.53 -10.18
C LEU A 93 -3.25 6.82 -11.40
N GLN A 94 -3.71 6.46 -12.60
CA GLN A 94 -2.99 6.72 -13.84
C GLN A 94 -2.71 8.21 -14.04
N SER A 95 -3.71 9.06 -13.76
CA SER A 95 -3.54 10.51 -13.82
C SER A 95 -2.45 11.02 -12.87
N ILE A 96 -2.36 10.45 -11.66
CA ILE A 96 -1.31 10.82 -10.69
C ILE A 96 0.06 10.35 -11.20
N VAL A 97 0.15 9.12 -11.69
CA VAL A 97 1.38 8.54 -12.24
C VAL A 97 1.94 9.41 -13.37
N GLU A 98 1.08 9.87 -14.28
CA GLU A 98 1.45 10.77 -15.37
C GLU A 98 1.91 12.15 -14.87
N GLN A 99 1.20 12.73 -13.91
CA GLN A 99 1.54 14.04 -13.35
C GLN A 99 2.87 14.03 -12.56
N GLU A 100 3.21 12.90 -11.96
CA GLU A 100 4.43 12.72 -11.17
C GLU A 100 5.59 12.12 -11.99
N ASP A 101 5.37 11.84 -13.29
CA ASP A 101 6.34 11.21 -14.20
C ASP A 101 6.92 9.91 -13.62
N LEU A 102 6.03 9.08 -13.04
CA LEU A 102 6.42 7.80 -12.45
C LEU A 102 6.43 6.69 -13.48
N ASP A 103 7.46 5.86 -13.46
CA ASP A 103 7.50 4.60 -14.21
C ASP A 103 6.81 3.49 -13.41
N MET A 104 5.48 3.49 -13.41
CA MET A 104 4.66 2.55 -12.66
C MET A 104 3.50 2.04 -13.51
N PRO A 105 3.56 0.78 -13.96
CA PRO A 105 2.45 0.14 -14.65
C PRO A 105 1.19 0.08 -13.79
N VAL A 106 0.07 0.54 -14.37
CA VAL A 106 -1.26 0.47 -13.76
C VAL A 106 -2.16 -0.35 -14.67
N GLY A 107 -2.84 -1.36 -14.13
CA GLY A 107 -3.59 -2.30 -14.95
C GLY A 107 -4.88 -2.83 -14.33
N LEU A 108 -5.84 -3.13 -15.22
CA LEU A 108 -7.07 -3.81 -14.85
C LEU A 108 -6.79 -5.29 -14.58
N TYR A 109 -7.21 -5.78 -13.41
CA TYR A 109 -7.01 -7.17 -13.03
C TYR A 109 -8.11 -7.65 -12.07
N ASP A 110 -8.74 -8.78 -12.40
CA ASP A 110 -9.64 -9.49 -11.50
C ASP A 110 -8.84 -10.46 -10.63
N ILE A 111 -8.72 -10.15 -9.35
CA ILE A 111 -7.98 -10.95 -8.36
C ILE A 111 -8.58 -12.36 -8.21
N ASN A 112 -9.90 -12.53 -8.39
CA ASN A 112 -10.55 -13.85 -8.36
C ASN A 112 -10.02 -14.79 -9.44
N SER A 113 -9.39 -14.30 -10.50
CA SER A 113 -8.76 -15.12 -11.53
C SER A 113 -7.58 -15.94 -11.02
N ALA A 114 -6.87 -15.44 -9.99
CA ALA A 114 -5.66 -16.05 -9.42
C ALA A 114 -4.63 -16.36 -10.53
N SER A 115 -4.31 -15.38 -11.36
CA SER A 115 -3.51 -15.55 -12.57
C SER A 115 -2.33 -14.58 -12.67
N ILE A 116 -1.76 -14.18 -11.52
CA ILE A 116 -0.49 -13.45 -11.50
C ILE A 116 0.56 -14.34 -12.19
N SER A 117 1.27 -13.78 -13.17
CA SER A 117 2.21 -14.54 -14.01
C SER A 117 3.65 -14.02 -13.93
N GLN A 118 3.88 -12.97 -13.19
CA GLN A 118 5.21 -12.39 -12.96
C GLN A 118 5.62 -12.59 -11.51
N VAL A 119 6.91 -12.71 -11.27
CA VAL A 119 7.49 -12.86 -9.93
C VAL A 119 7.79 -11.51 -9.33
N TYR A 120 7.47 -11.34 -8.06
CA TYR A 120 7.68 -10.12 -7.27
C TYR A 120 8.46 -10.42 -5.98
N ASP A 121 9.16 -9.43 -5.47
CA ASP A 121 9.86 -9.49 -4.19
C ASP A 121 8.93 -9.11 -3.04
N PHE A 122 7.90 -8.32 -3.35
CA PHE A 122 6.91 -7.87 -2.36
C PHE A 122 5.50 -7.81 -2.98
N ILE A 123 4.58 -8.60 -2.47
CA ILE A 123 3.16 -8.54 -2.86
C ILE A 123 2.36 -7.97 -1.69
N VAL A 124 1.66 -6.86 -1.94
CA VAL A 124 0.83 -6.17 -0.96
C VAL A 124 -0.64 -6.32 -1.33
N SER A 125 -1.48 -6.72 -0.38
CA SER A 125 -2.93 -6.73 -0.52
C SER A 125 -3.57 -6.23 0.77
N THR A 126 -3.97 -4.96 0.81
CA THR A 126 -4.54 -4.34 2.01
C THR A 126 -6.00 -4.02 1.83
N VAL A 127 -6.85 -4.60 2.70
CA VAL A 127 -8.30 -4.34 2.73
C VAL A 127 -8.98 -4.73 1.41
N VAL A 128 -8.62 -5.87 0.84
CA VAL A 128 -9.08 -6.35 -0.46
C VAL A 128 -9.75 -7.72 -0.38
N LEU A 129 -9.09 -8.70 0.23
CA LEU A 129 -9.52 -10.11 0.18
C LEU A 129 -10.93 -10.33 0.73
N MET A 130 -11.40 -9.50 1.68
CA MET A 130 -12.75 -9.58 2.22
C MET A 130 -13.87 -9.32 1.18
N PHE A 131 -13.55 -8.68 0.07
CA PHE A 131 -14.51 -8.37 -1.00
C PHE A 131 -14.54 -9.42 -2.12
N LEU A 132 -13.64 -10.42 -2.06
CA LEU A 132 -13.48 -11.43 -3.09
C LEU A 132 -14.38 -12.65 -2.82
N GLN A 133 -14.47 -13.54 -3.82
CA GLN A 133 -15.22 -14.78 -3.70
C GLN A 133 -14.52 -15.73 -2.71
N ALA A 134 -15.20 -16.13 -1.65
CA ALA A 134 -14.64 -16.97 -0.58
C ALA A 134 -14.00 -18.27 -1.12
N ASN A 135 -14.62 -18.91 -2.12
CA ASN A 135 -14.12 -20.13 -2.73
C ASN A 135 -12.87 -19.92 -3.61
N ARG A 136 -12.50 -18.66 -3.90
CA ARG A 136 -11.29 -18.33 -4.68
C ARG A 136 -10.09 -18.03 -3.80
N ILE A 137 -10.29 -17.72 -2.53
CA ILE A 137 -9.22 -17.30 -1.61
C ILE A 137 -8.05 -18.31 -1.56
N PRO A 138 -8.25 -19.63 -1.46
CA PRO A 138 -7.12 -20.56 -1.47
C PRO A 138 -6.25 -20.46 -2.73
N ALA A 139 -6.88 -20.37 -3.91
CA ALA A 139 -6.17 -20.25 -5.17
C ALA A 139 -5.45 -18.89 -5.31
N ILE A 140 -6.05 -17.83 -4.80
CA ILE A 140 -5.45 -16.47 -4.79
C ILE A 140 -4.18 -16.47 -3.93
N ILE A 141 -4.25 -16.97 -2.70
CA ILE A 141 -3.11 -17.05 -1.80
C ILE A 141 -2.02 -17.96 -2.38
N GLN A 142 -2.38 -19.12 -2.92
CA GLN A 142 -1.43 -19.99 -3.59
C GLN A 142 -0.71 -19.27 -4.74
N ASN A 143 -1.45 -18.56 -5.59
CA ASN A 143 -0.86 -17.80 -6.70
C ASN A 143 0.07 -16.67 -6.20
N MET A 144 -0.31 -15.97 -5.13
CA MET A 144 0.58 -14.98 -4.48
C MET A 144 1.89 -15.65 -4.02
N GLN A 145 1.81 -16.81 -3.36
CA GLN A 145 2.98 -17.55 -2.88
C GLN A 145 3.88 -18.02 -4.03
N GLU A 146 3.28 -18.59 -5.09
CA GLU A 146 4.01 -19.05 -6.28
C GLU A 146 4.71 -17.93 -7.04
N GLN A 147 4.16 -16.73 -6.99
CA GLN A 147 4.70 -15.56 -7.68
C GLN A 147 5.51 -14.62 -6.75
N THR A 148 5.87 -15.09 -5.57
CA THR A 148 6.81 -14.39 -4.68
C THR A 148 8.20 -15.01 -4.81
N SER A 149 9.22 -14.18 -5.01
CA SER A 149 10.61 -14.63 -5.09
C SER A 149 11.08 -15.26 -3.78
N VAL A 150 12.09 -16.12 -3.84
CA VAL A 150 12.70 -16.69 -2.62
C VAL A 150 13.25 -15.55 -1.75
N GLY A 151 12.85 -15.49 -0.49
CA GLY A 151 13.17 -14.40 0.43
C GLY A 151 12.32 -13.14 0.23
N GLY A 152 11.32 -13.20 -0.64
CA GLY A 152 10.33 -12.14 -0.81
C GLY A 152 9.22 -12.21 0.25
N TYR A 153 8.32 -11.22 0.21
CA TYR A 153 7.31 -10.99 1.25
C TYR A 153 5.90 -10.87 0.66
N ASN A 154 4.92 -11.37 1.41
CA ASN A 154 3.51 -11.08 1.19
C ASN A 154 2.96 -10.32 2.40
N LEU A 155 2.39 -9.14 2.17
CA LEU A 155 1.67 -8.37 3.19
C LEU A 155 0.18 -8.43 2.91
N ILE A 156 -0.56 -9.05 3.80
CA ILE A 156 -2.02 -9.21 3.68
C ILE A 156 -2.70 -8.56 4.89
N VAL A 157 -3.58 -7.59 4.62
CA VAL A 157 -4.48 -7.02 5.63
C VAL A 157 -5.90 -7.29 5.21
N CYS A 158 -6.63 -8.05 6.01
CA CYS A 158 -7.99 -8.46 5.71
C CYS A 158 -8.84 -8.50 6.99
N ALA A 159 -10.15 -8.38 6.85
CA ALA A 159 -11.08 -8.56 7.95
C ALA A 159 -11.03 -10.00 8.47
N MET A 160 -11.11 -10.10 9.79
CA MET A 160 -11.28 -11.37 10.51
C MET A 160 -12.65 -11.41 11.18
N ASP A 161 -13.15 -12.62 11.40
CA ASP A 161 -14.36 -12.90 12.17
C ASP A 161 -14.06 -14.00 13.17
N THR A 162 -13.92 -13.63 14.46
CA THR A 162 -13.58 -14.52 15.57
C THR A 162 -14.67 -14.49 16.64
N GLU A 163 -14.65 -15.47 17.55
CA GLU A 163 -15.61 -15.51 18.66
C GLU A 163 -15.49 -14.30 19.57
N ASP A 164 -14.25 -13.85 19.85
CA ASP A 164 -13.98 -12.72 20.73
C ASP A 164 -14.22 -11.37 20.04
N TYR A 165 -14.03 -11.31 18.72
CA TYR A 165 -14.19 -10.11 17.90
C TYR A 165 -15.00 -10.43 16.64
N PRO A 166 -16.34 -10.59 16.76
CA PRO A 166 -17.18 -10.87 15.61
C PRO A 166 -17.22 -9.71 14.64
N CYS A 167 -17.09 -10.01 13.35
CA CYS A 167 -17.13 -9.00 12.31
C CYS A 167 -18.56 -8.44 12.16
N SER A 168 -18.72 -7.14 12.41
CA SER A 168 -20.03 -6.46 12.30
C SER A 168 -20.44 -6.19 10.84
N VAL A 169 -19.53 -6.31 9.89
CA VAL A 169 -19.77 -6.09 8.47
C VAL A 169 -19.91 -7.43 7.78
N ASN A 170 -20.98 -7.60 7.00
CA ASN A 170 -21.21 -8.82 6.25
C ASN A 170 -20.38 -8.83 4.95
N PHE A 171 -19.08 -9.14 5.06
CA PHE A 171 -18.22 -9.32 3.90
C PHE A 171 -18.46 -10.68 3.22
N PRO A 172 -18.23 -10.79 1.91
CA PRO A 172 -18.21 -12.06 1.20
C PRO A 172 -17.24 -13.09 1.80
N PHE A 173 -16.12 -12.61 2.38
CA PHE A 173 -15.10 -13.42 3.02
C PHE A 173 -14.52 -12.73 4.24
N THR A 174 -14.19 -13.50 5.27
CA THR A 174 -13.39 -13.07 6.43
C THR A 174 -12.52 -14.26 6.85
N PHE A 175 -11.29 -13.97 7.28
CA PHE A 175 -10.44 -15.01 7.88
C PHE A 175 -10.95 -15.39 9.27
N LYS A 176 -10.78 -16.66 9.61
CA LYS A 176 -10.89 -17.15 10.98
C LYS A 176 -9.54 -17.01 11.70
N GLU A 177 -9.58 -17.09 13.02
CA GLU A 177 -8.36 -17.10 13.82
C GLU A 177 -7.38 -18.19 13.35
N GLY A 178 -6.12 -17.79 13.13
CA GLY A 178 -5.05 -18.67 12.65
C GLY A 178 -5.13 -19.08 11.17
N GLU A 179 -6.26 -18.87 10.48
CA GLU A 179 -6.45 -19.36 9.11
C GLU A 179 -5.41 -18.78 8.14
N LEU A 180 -5.11 -17.50 8.21
CA LEU A 180 -4.08 -16.89 7.34
C LEU A 180 -2.68 -17.45 7.64
N ALA A 181 -2.35 -17.67 8.91
CA ALA A 181 -1.08 -18.28 9.31
C ALA A 181 -0.96 -19.71 8.80
N ASP A 182 -2.06 -20.49 8.76
CA ASP A 182 -2.06 -21.84 8.22
C ASP A 182 -1.71 -21.89 6.72
N TYR A 183 -2.12 -20.90 5.93
CA TYR A 183 -1.69 -20.79 4.53
C TYR A 183 -0.18 -20.56 4.38
N TYR A 184 0.45 -19.89 5.36
CA TYR A 184 1.86 -19.49 5.34
C TYR A 184 2.73 -20.29 6.33
N LYS A 185 2.26 -21.46 6.83
CA LYS A 185 2.97 -22.29 7.84
C LYS A 185 4.39 -22.70 7.44
N GLU A 186 4.71 -22.74 6.16
CA GLU A 186 6.04 -23.06 5.64
C GLU A 186 6.90 -21.78 5.38
N TRP A 187 6.34 -20.62 5.71
CA TRP A 187 7.00 -19.33 5.57
C TRP A 187 7.44 -18.82 6.95
N GLU A 188 8.38 -17.89 6.96
CA GLU A 188 8.69 -17.09 8.14
C GLU A 188 7.62 -16.00 8.31
N LEU A 189 6.99 -15.94 9.49
CA LEU A 189 5.90 -15.01 9.81
C LEU A 189 6.39 -13.89 10.73
#